data_2a1743eda14e1694b4edaddf0020f36d
#
_entry.id   2a1743eda14e1694b4edaddf0020f36d
#
_cell.length_a   1.000
_cell.length_b   1.000
_cell.length_c   1.000
_cell.angle_alpha   90.00
_cell.angle_beta   90.00
_cell.angle_gamma   90.00
#
_symmetry.space_group_name_H-M   'P 1'
#
loop_
_entity.id
_entity.type
_entity.pdbx_description
1 polymer ?
#
loop_
_entity_poly.entity_id
_entity_poly.type
_entity_poly.pdbx_seq_one_letter_code
_entity_poly.pdbx_strand_id
1 'polypeptide(L)'
;IKVDNLGNVYLLARIVKEKSERVKGYSDFYYKLVVFAKDKSIKEFDFDYPDNDISYIDMIPGANNTFFCTGFLTNLKGGRKTLVSDEMFFAKFDCSTLKLDDSKMIKVEGLYPDEIKKNEDFVPYKIRNIYLKSNGGYSIVAEQYKLIITTHTTPNGGVTHHYRYYYCDIACIQTDNKIN
;
A
#
# COMPACT_ATOMS: atom_id res chain seq x y z
N ILE A 1 -9.32 8.72 1.77
CA ILE A 1 -9.71 9.42 3.02
C ILE A 1 -10.57 8.50 3.85
N LYS A 2 -10.34 8.48 5.17
CA LYS A 2 -11.13 7.73 6.16
C LYS A 2 -11.39 8.62 7.37
N VAL A 3 -12.39 8.28 8.15
CA VAL A 3 -12.74 8.97 9.39
C VAL A 3 -12.88 7.95 10.51
N ASP A 4 -12.32 8.23 11.69
CA ASP A 4 -12.49 7.37 12.85
C ASP A 4 -13.73 7.74 13.68
N ASN A 5 -13.99 6.95 14.72
CA ASN A 5 -15.15 7.14 15.60
C ASN A 5 -15.02 8.39 16.50
N LEU A 6 -13.84 8.98 16.62
CA LEU A 6 -13.59 10.20 17.38
C LEU A 6 -13.77 11.46 16.52
N GLY A 7 -13.92 11.30 15.20
CA GLY A 7 -14.08 12.37 14.23
C GLY A 7 -12.76 12.91 13.67
N ASN A 8 -11.63 12.20 13.87
CA ASN A 8 -10.39 12.53 13.18
C ASN A 8 -10.47 12.07 11.73
N VAL A 9 -9.94 12.87 10.81
CA VAL A 9 -9.91 12.59 9.36
C VAL A 9 -8.49 12.19 8.96
N TYR A 10 -8.37 11.05 8.31
CA TYR A 10 -7.10 10.48 7.84
C TYR A 10 -7.01 10.58 6.32
N LEU A 11 -5.98 11.23 5.85
CA LEU A 11 -5.65 11.39 4.44
C LEU A 11 -4.34 10.66 4.15
N LEU A 12 -4.41 9.64 3.33
CA LEU A 12 -3.23 9.01 2.78
C LEU A 12 -2.84 9.74 1.50
N ALA A 13 -1.70 10.39 1.50
CA ALA A 13 -1.17 11.16 0.39
C ALA A 13 0.03 10.45 -0.25
N ARG A 14 0.10 10.50 -1.57
CA ARG A 14 1.27 10.12 -2.34
C ARG A 14 2.02 11.39 -2.74
N ILE A 15 3.20 11.58 -2.21
CA ILE A 15 4.03 12.77 -2.40
C ILE A 15 5.11 12.45 -3.45
N VAL A 16 5.19 13.26 -4.49
CA VAL A 16 6.23 13.13 -5.52
C VAL A 16 7.50 13.82 -5.03
N LYS A 17 8.61 13.08 -5.03
CA LYS A 17 9.93 13.59 -4.64
C LYS A 17 10.41 14.65 -5.63
N GLU A 18 11.10 15.67 -5.14
CA GLU A 18 11.79 16.60 -6.01
C GLU A 18 12.93 15.90 -6.78
N LYS A 19 13.36 16.50 -7.91
CA LYS A 19 14.39 15.87 -8.75
C LYS A 19 15.70 15.61 -8.00
N SER A 20 16.05 16.48 -7.07
CA SER A 20 17.23 16.39 -6.21
C SER A 20 17.20 15.23 -5.21
N GLU A 21 15.99 14.78 -4.84
CA GLU A 21 15.75 13.71 -3.87
C GLU A 21 15.59 12.33 -4.52
N ARG A 22 15.53 12.29 -5.86
CA ARG A 22 15.32 11.04 -6.58
C ARG A 22 16.62 10.24 -6.67
N VAL A 23 16.54 9.01 -6.19
CA VAL A 23 17.65 8.05 -6.28
C VAL A 23 17.29 7.00 -7.33
N LYS A 24 18.25 6.72 -8.24
CA LYS A 24 18.04 5.73 -9.30
C LYS A 24 17.72 4.36 -8.71
N GLY A 25 16.63 3.75 -9.18
CA GLY A 25 16.17 2.45 -8.70
C GLY A 25 15.13 2.52 -7.58
N TYR A 26 14.91 3.68 -7.00
CA TYR A 26 13.88 3.93 -5.99
C TYR A 26 12.66 4.60 -6.60
N SER A 27 11.52 4.56 -5.88
CA SER A 27 10.34 5.31 -6.29
C SER A 27 10.59 6.80 -6.23
N ASP A 28 10.05 7.53 -7.21
CA ASP A 28 10.06 8.99 -7.25
C ASP A 28 8.96 9.62 -6.38
N PHE A 29 8.37 8.84 -5.51
CA PHE A 29 7.35 9.24 -4.56
C PHE A 29 7.50 8.48 -3.23
N TYR A 30 6.82 8.98 -2.19
CA TYR A 30 6.62 8.31 -0.92
C TYR A 30 5.18 8.51 -0.44
N TYR A 31 4.76 7.73 0.54
CA TYR A 31 3.45 7.89 1.14
C TYR A 31 3.56 8.62 2.48
N LYS A 32 2.59 9.49 2.72
CA LYS A 32 2.43 10.23 3.96
C LYS A 32 1.01 10.08 4.47
N LEU A 33 0.84 9.78 5.74
CA LEU A 33 -0.45 9.84 6.42
C LEU A 33 -0.58 11.21 7.09
N VAL A 34 -1.57 11.98 6.68
CA VAL A 34 -1.93 13.27 7.29
C VAL A 34 -3.20 13.08 8.09
N VAL A 35 -3.17 13.44 9.36
CA VAL A 35 -4.31 13.34 10.26
C VAL A 35 -4.77 14.72 10.65
N PHE A 36 -6.00 15.05 10.30
CA PHE A 36 -6.71 16.24 10.76
C PHE A 36 -7.52 15.88 11.99
N ALA A 37 -7.02 16.24 13.14
CA ALA A 37 -7.65 15.92 14.42
C ALA A 37 -8.89 16.77 14.66
N LYS A 38 -9.82 16.26 15.47
CA LYS A 38 -11.04 16.96 15.86
C LYS A 38 -10.77 18.29 16.54
N ASP A 39 -9.65 18.44 17.26
CA ASP A 39 -9.19 19.68 17.89
C ASP A 39 -8.55 20.67 16.92
N LYS A 40 -8.61 20.39 15.61
CA LYS A 40 -8.00 21.15 14.51
C LYS A 40 -6.48 21.08 14.43
N SER A 41 -5.82 20.26 15.25
CA SER A 41 -4.40 19.98 15.07
C SER A 41 -4.18 19.07 13.85
N ILE A 42 -3.00 19.20 13.26
CA ILE A 42 -2.59 18.37 12.11
C ILE A 42 -1.36 17.57 12.53
N LYS A 43 -1.37 16.28 12.26
CA LYS A 43 -0.22 15.41 12.44
C LYS A 43 0.13 14.71 11.14
N GLU A 44 1.41 14.50 10.92
CA GLU A 44 1.93 13.83 9.74
C GLU A 44 2.80 12.65 10.15
N PHE A 45 2.68 11.54 9.40
CA PHE A 45 3.47 10.35 9.58
C PHE A 45 4.02 9.93 8.23
N ASP A 46 5.33 9.83 8.16
CA ASP A 46 6.02 9.28 7.00
C ASP A 46 6.16 7.76 7.17
N PHE A 47 5.90 7.03 6.09
CA PHE A 47 6.18 5.61 6.03
C PHE A 47 7.55 5.42 5.38
N ASP A 48 8.56 5.27 6.22
CA ASP A 48 9.95 5.03 5.79
C ASP A 48 10.38 3.63 6.20
N TYR A 49 10.66 2.81 5.21
CA TYR A 49 11.12 1.44 5.42
C TYR A 49 12.48 1.29 4.71
N PRO A 50 13.59 1.17 5.47
CA PRO A 50 14.91 1.03 4.89
C PRO A 50 14.96 -0.11 3.87
N ASP A 51 15.60 0.14 2.72
CA ASP A 51 15.77 -0.81 1.63
C ASP A 51 14.47 -1.31 0.96
N ASN A 52 13.33 -0.71 1.28
CA ASN A 52 12.04 -1.07 0.72
C ASN A 52 11.28 0.17 0.23
N ASP A 53 10.56 0.00 -0.88
CA ASP A 53 9.55 0.96 -1.31
C ASP A 53 8.14 0.40 -1.02
N ILE A 54 7.18 1.25 -0.77
CA ILE A 54 5.78 0.86 -0.68
C ILE A 54 5.19 0.81 -2.09
N SER A 55 4.74 -0.38 -2.52
CA SER A 55 4.08 -0.55 -3.80
C SER A 55 2.59 -0.20 -3.76
N TYR A 56 1.96 -0.49 -2.64
CA TYR A 56 0.55 -0.20 -2.37
C TYR A 56 0.31 -0.07 -0.87
N ILE A 57 -0.61 0.82 -0.50
CA ILE A 57 -1.01 1.05 0.89
C ILE A 57 -2.51 1.33 0.96
N ASP A 58 -3.16 0.83 1.99
CA ASP A 58 -4.55 1.17 2.34
C ASP A 58 -4.70 1.25 3.86
N MET A 59 -5.85 1.75 4.32
CA MET A 59 -6.10 2.06 5.72
C MET A 59 -7.58 1.90 6.09
N ILE A 60 -7.84 1.59 7.37
CA ILE A 60 -9.18 1.42 7.92
C ILE A 60 -9.22 1.84 9.40
N PRO A 61 -10.32 2.44 9.89
CA PRO A 61 -10.58 2.50 11.32
C PRO A 61 -10.65 1.10 11.93
N GLY A 62 -9.99 0.90 13.05
CA GLY A 62 -9.96 -0.37 13.78
C GLY A 62 -10.91 -0.37 14.99
N ALA A 63 -10.83 -1.43 15.80
CA ALA A 63 -11.51 -1.51 17.09
C ALA A 63 -10.81 -0.64 18.16
N ASN A 64 -11.53 -0.32 19.24
CA ASN A 64 -10.96 0.32 20.44
C ASN A 64 -10.17 1.61 20.16
N ASN A 65 -10.74 2.49 19.35
CA ASN A 65 -10.12 3.76 18.97
C ASN A 65 -8.74 3.59 18.33
N THR A 66 -8.57 2.56 17.52
CA THR A 66 -7.37 2.37 16.74
C THR A 66 -7.60 2.70 15.27
N PHE A 67 -6.52 3.01 14.56
CA PHE A 67 -6.49 3.20 13.12
C PHE A 67 -5.38 2.33 12.54
N PHE A 68 -5.67 1.63 11.48
CA PHE A 68 -4.79 0.62 10.91
C PHE A 68 -4.42 0.97 9.48
N CYS A 69 -3.12 0.93 9.19
CA CYS A 69 -2.56 1.05 7.85
C CYS A 69 -1.77 -0.21 7.52
N THR A 70 -1.86 -0.66 6.29
CA THR A 70 -1.07 -1.79 5.79
C THR A 70 -0.77 -1.63 4.31
N GLY A 71 0.29 -2.25 3.86
CA GLY A 71 0.68 -2.20 2.45
C GLY A 71 1.73 -3.22 2.08
N PHE A 72 1.88 -3.41 0.78
CA PHE A 72 2.91 -4.26 0.21
C PHE A 72 4.20 -3.48 0.00
N LEU A 73 5.31 -4.11 0.34
CA LEU A 73 6.65 -3.58 0.12
C LEU A 73 7.23 -4.11 -1.19
N THR A 74 8.20 -3.41 -1.72
CA THR A 74 9.06 -3.88 -2.83
C THR A 74 10.49 -3.84 -2.36
N ASN A 75 11.24 -4.92 -2.55
CA ASN A 75 12.63 -4.99 -2.15
C ASN A 75 13.54 -4.30 -3.17
N LEU A 76 14.52 -3.52 -2.69
CA LEU A 76 15.48 -2.75 -3.50
C LEU A 76 16.87 -3.41 -3.48
N LYS A 77 16.95 -4.70 -3.76
CA LYS A 77 18.24 -5.41 -3.80
C LYS A 77 19.12 -4.92 -4.95
N GLY A 78 20.29 -4.41 -4.59
CA GLY A 78 21.34 -4.05 -5.55
C GLY A 78 21.01 -2.88 -6.48
N GLY A 79 20.18 -1.94 -6.06
CA GLY A 79 19.80 -0.76 -6.86
C GLY A 79 18.86 -1.09 -8.03
N ARG A 80 18.30 -2.30 -8.07
CA ARG A 80 17.23 -2.69 -8.99
C ARG A 80 15.97 -2.96 -8.18
N LYS A 81 14.90 -2.29 -8.55
CA LYS A 81 13.58 -2.52 -7.98
C LYS A 81 13.11 -3.93 -8.39
N THR A 82 13.09 -4.85 -7.44
CA THR A 82 12.32 -6.08 -7.61
C THR A 82 10.86 -5.71 -7.42
N LEU A 83 10.05 -5.89 -8.44
CA LEU A 83 8.62 -5.54 -8.42
C LEU A 83 7.82 -6.36 -7.40
N VAL A 84 8.45 -7.34 -6.77
CA VAL A 84 7.80 -8.35 -5.94
C VAL A 84 8.55 -8.51 -4.63
N SER A 85 7.88 -8.21 -3.54
CA SER A 85 8.30 -8.58 -2.19
C SER A 85 7.19 -9.40 -1.52
N ASP A 86 7.57 -10.44 -0.79
CA ASP A 86 6.66 -11.20 0.08
C ASP A 86 6.37 -10.42 1.38
N GLU A 87 6.84 -9.19 1.49
CA GLU A 87 6.77 -8.42 2.71
C GLU A 87 5.63 -7.43 2.67
N MET A 88 4.93 -7.36 3.78
CA MET A 88 3.93 -6.34 4.09
C MET A 88 4.34 -5.58 5.34
N PHE A 89 4.02 -4.31 5.37
CA PHE A 89 4.06 -3.57 6.62
C PHE A 89 2.66 -3.46 7.21
N PHE A 90 2.62 -3.32 8.52
CA PHE A 90 1.44 -3.12 9.34
C PHE A 90 1.75 -1.99 10.32
N ALA A 91 0.89 -0.98 10.37
CA ALA A 91 1.02 0.14 11.28
C ALA A 91 -0.31 0.40 11.97
N LYS A 92 -0.29 0.47 13.30
CA LYS A 92 -1.45 0.69 14.14
C LYS A 92 -1.24 1.99 14.92
N PHE A 93 -2.24 2.85 14.87
CA PHE A 93 -2.24 4.13 15.54
C PHE A 93 -3.34 4.16 16.61
N ASP A 94 -3.05 4.80 17.74
CA ASP A 94 -4.06 5.19 18.72
C ASP A 94 -4.74 6.48 18.27
N CYS A 95 -6.06 6.44 18.07
CA CYS A 95 -6.83 7.59 17.57
C CYS A 95 -7.00 8.70 18.61
N SER A 96 -6.85 8.38 19.91
CA SER A 96 -7.02 9.37 20.98
C SER A 96 -5.77 10.21 21.14
N THR A 97 -4.59 9.59 21.03
CA THR A 97 -3.29 10.26 21.18
C THR A 97 -2.68 10.66 19.83
N LEU A 98 -3.20 10.12 18.74
CA LEU A 98 -2.66 10.24 17.39
C LEU A 98 -1.16 9.87 17.36
N LYS A 99 -0.81 8.73 17.94
CA LYS A 99 0.54 8.19 17.96
C LYS A 99 0.56 6.81 17.31
N LEU A 100 1.69 6.50 16.71
CA LEU A 100 1.97 5.14 16.25
C LEU A 100 2.11 4.25 17.49
N ASP A 101 1.23 3.26 17.61
CA ASP A 101 1.18 2.31 18.72
C ASP A 101 2.05 1.09 18.44
N ASP A 102 1.95 0.56 17.23
CA ASP A 102 2.73 -0.61 16.79
C ASP A 102 3.03 -0.53 15.28
N SER A 103 4.20 -0.99 14.87
CA SER A 103 4.56 -1.12 13.46
C SER A 103 5.46 -2.33 13.24
N LYS A 104 5.10 -3.16 12.27
CA LYS A 104 5.82 -4.38 11.94
C LYS A 104 5.96 -4.54 10.43
N MET A 105 7.06 -5.15 10.01
CA MET A 105 7.19 -5.76 8.70
C MET A 105 7.08 -7.28 8.86
N ILE A 106 6.25 -7.90 8.06
CA ILE A 106 5.98 -9.33 8.11
C ILE A 106 6.13 -9.91 6.72
N LYS A 107 6.86 -11.02 6.64
CA LYS A 107 6.91 -11.82 5.43
C LYS A 107 5.64 -12.68 5.34
N VAL A 108 4.91 -12.55 4.25
CA VAL A 108 3.72 -13.35 3.96
C VAL A 108 4.15 -14.56 3.14
N GLU A 109 4.26 -15.71 3.80
CA GLU A 109 4.65 -16.95 3.13
C GLU A 109 3.64 -17.36 2.06
N GLY A 110 4.16 -17.81 0.92
CA GLY A 110 3.34 -18.30 -0.19
C GLY A 110 2.59 -17.21 -0.97
N LEU A 111 2.80 -15.91 -0.65
CA LEU A 111 2.17 -14.83 -1.40
C LEU A 111 2.54 -14.88 -2.89
N TYR A 112 3.78 -15.23 -3.17
CA TYR A 112 4.29 -15.37 -4.52
C TYR A 112 5.07 -16.68 -4.68
N PRO A 113 4.74 -17.52 -5.67
CA PRO A 113 5.57 -18.65 -6.07
C PRO A 113 6.96 -18.19 -6.52
N ASP A 114 8.00 -18.94 -6.17
CA ASP A 114 9.39 -18.59 -6.48
C ASP A 114 9.68 -18.44 -7.98
N GLU A 115 8.92 -19.14 -8.80
CA GLU A 115 9.00 -19.08 -10.28
C GLU A 115 8.54 -17.72 -10.81
N ILE A 116 7.56 -17.11 -10.17
CA ILE A 116 6.99 -15.81 -10.56
C ILE A 116 7.91 -14.66 -10.16
N LYS A 117 8.66 -14.78 -9.07
CA LYS A 117 9.58 -13.74 -8.59
C LYS A 117 10.70 -13.39 -9.57
N LYS A 118 10.94 -14.25 -10.55
CA LYS A 118 11.95 -14.07 -11.61
C LYS A 118 11.42 -13.46 -12.89
N ASN A 119 10.11 -13.26 -12.99
CA ASN A 119 9.46 -12.81 -14.22
C ASN A 119 9.27 -11.29 -14.21
N GLU A 120 9.87 -10.59 -15.19
CA GLU A 120 9.77 -9.13 -15.33
C GLU A 120 8.35 -8.62 -15.65
N ASP A 121 7.47 -9.50 -16.14
CA ASP A 121 6.06 -9.16 -16.45
C ASP A 121 5.12 -9.22 -15.25
N PHE A 122 5.66 -9.44 -14.06
CA PHE A 122 4.89 -9.65 -12.86
C PHE A 122 4.23 -8.35 -12.35
N VAL A 123 3.02 -8.49 -11.82
CA VAL A 123 2.21 -7.39 -11.28
C VAL A 123 2.07 -7.53 -9.76
N PRO A 124 2.40 -6.51 -8.96
CA PRO A 124 2.24 -6.58 -7.52
C PRO A 124 0.76 -6.65 -7.13
N TYR A 125 0.49 -7.26 -5.97
CA TYR A 125 -0.83 -7.22 -5.36
C TYR A 125 -1.22 -5.79 -4.99
N LYS A 126 -2.51 -5.49 -5.15
CA LYS A 126 -3.15 -4.25 -4.67
C LYS A 126 -4.24 -4.61 -3.68
N ILE A 127 -4.25 -3.97 -2.54
CA ILE A 127 -5.30 -4.15 -1.55
C ILE A 127 -6.62 -3.64 -2.15
N ARG A 128 -7.64 -4.48 -2.10
CA ARG A 128 -9.00 -4.14 -2.52
C ARG A 128 -9.87 -3.77 -1.35
N ASN A 129 -9.72 -4.52 -0.26
CA ASN A 129 -10.46 -4.26 0.97
C ASN A 129 -9.68 -4.74 2.19
N ILE A 130 -9.92 -4.06 3.30
CA ILE A 130 -9.51 -4.46 4.63
C ILE A 130 -10.78 -4.57 5.47
N TYR A 131 -10.96 -5.70 6.13
CA TYR A 131 -12.10 -5.96 7.01
C TYR A 131 -11.61 -6.15 8.44
N LEU A 132 -12.25 -5.46 9.37
CA LEU A 132 -12.05 -5.70 10.80
C LEU A 132 -12.81 -6.96 11.21
N LYS A 133 -12.12 -7.89 11.85
CA LYS A 133 -12.70 -9.13 12.39
C LYS A 133 -13.28 -8.89 13.80
N SER A 134 -14.25 -9.70 14.20
CA SER A 134 -14.85 -9.63 15.54
C SER A 134 -13.86 -9.85 16.68
N ASN A 135 -12.76 -10.56 16.44
CA ASN A 135 -11.68 -10.77 17.41
C ASN A 135 -10.64 -9.65 17.43
N GLY A 136 -10.86 -8.55 16.71
CA GLY A 136 -9.96 -7.40 16.62
C GLY A 136 -8.80 -7.55 15.62
N GLY A 137 -8.68 -8.68 14.93
CA GLY A 137 -7.75 -8.86 13.83
C GLY A 137 -8.30 -8.33 12.51
N TYR A 138 -7.58 -8.53 11.42
CA TYR A 138 -7.93 -8.02 10.09
C TYR A 138 -7.96 -9.14 9.05
N SER A 139 -8.83 -9.01 8.06
CA SER A 139 -8.79 -9.76 6.82
C SER A 139 -8.52 -8.79 5.68
N ILE A 140 -7.45 -9.02 4.94
CA ILE A 140 -7.00 -8.18 3.83
C ILE A 140 -7.24 -8.97 2.54
N VAL A 141 -8.04 -8.41 1.65
CA VAL A 141 -8.25 -8.96 0.31
C VAL A 141 -7.42 -8.16 -0.68
N ALA A 142 -6.54 -8.83 -1.37
CA ALA A 142 -5.67 -8.23 -2.36
C ALA A 142 -5.79 -8.97 -3.69
N GLU A 143 -5.59 -8.24 -4.77
CA GLU A 143 -5.75 -8.72 -6.14
C GLU A 143 -4.57 -8.28 -7.00
N GLN A 144 -4.13 -9.17 -7.87
CA GLN A 144 -3.23 -8.85 -8.96
C GLN A 144 -4.03 -8.52 -10.21
N TYR A 145 -3.79 -7.35 -10.78
CA TYR A 145 -4.33 -7.04 -12.09
C TYR A 145 -3.37 -6.20 -12.92
N LYS A 146 -3.32 -6.46 -14.23
CA LYS A 146 -2.53 -5.71 -15.19
C LYS A 146 -3.46 -4.95 -16.14
N LEU A 147 -3.23 -3.66 -16.29
CA LEU A 147 -3.87 -2.84 -17.31
C LEU A 147 -2.87 -2.61 -18.44
N ILE A 148 -3.22 -3.05 -19.65
CA ILE A 148 -2.48 -2.75 -20.87
C ILE A 148 -3.28 -1.71 -21.66
N ILE A 149 -2.63 -0.58 -21.93
CA ILE A 149 -3.19 0.48 -22.76
C ILE A 149 -2.46 0.46 -24.09
N THR A 150 -3.17 0.14 -25.17
CA THR A 150 -2.64 0.23 -26.52
C THR A 150 -3.19 1.48 -27.20
N THR A 151 -2.30 2.34 -27.65
CA THR A 151 -2.66 3.57 -28.36
C THR A 151 -2.48 3.38 -29.85
N HIS A 152 -3.50 3.65 -30.62
CA HIS A 152 -3.48 3.66 -32.08
C HIS A 152 -3.69 5.08 -32.57
N THR A 153 -2.81 5.51 -33.47
CA THR A 153 -2.97 6.80 -34.19
C THR A 153 -3.50 6.52 -35.57
N THR A 154 -4.60 7.13 -35.93
CA THR A 154 -5.17 7.02 -37.28
C THR A 154 -4.40 7.93 -38.27
N PRO A 155 -4.44 7.64 -39.58
CA PRO A 155 -3.79 8.49 -40.58
C PRO A 155 -4.24 9.96 -40.55
N ASN A 156 -5.44 10.23 -40.06
CA ASN A 156 -6.02 11.58 -39.94
C ASN A 156 -5.67 12.26 -38.60
N GLY A 157 -4.69 11.73 -37.83
CA GLY A 157 -4.27 12.30 -36.56
C GLY A 157 -5.17 12.01 -35.36
N GLY A 158 -6.23 11.23 -35.52
CA GLY A 158 -7.06 10.77 -34.40
C GLY A 158 -6.31 9.76 -33.52
N VAL A 159 -6.54 9.81 -32.19
CA VAL A 159 -5.94 8.90 -31.23
C VAL A 159 -7.04 8.05 -30.60
N THR A 160 -6.85 6.74 -30.61
CA THR A 160 -7.75 5.77 -29.96
C THR A 160 -6.98 4.97 -28.92
N HIS A 161 -7.55 4.82 -27.74
CA HIS A 161 -6.98 4.01 -26.66
C HIS A 161 -7.81 2.75 -26.47
N HIS A 162 -7.13 1.60 -26.48
CA HIS A 162 -7.71 0.29 -26.13
C HIS A 162 -7.20 -0.13 -24.77
N TYR A 163 -8.12 -0.43 -23.84
CA TYR A 163 -7.83 -0.86 -22.49
C TYR A 163 -8.10 -2.35 -22.35
N ARG A 164 -7.08 -3.11 -21.92
CA ARG A 164 -7.21 -4.54 -21.60
C ARG A 164 -6.87 -4.76 -20.15
N TYR A 165 -7.80 -5.34 -19.39
CA TYR A 165 -7.62 -5.70 -18.00
C TYR A 165 -7.37 -7.20 -17.88
N TYR A 166 -6.26 -7.58 -17.26
CA TYR A 166 -5.93 -8.95 -16.93
C TYR A 166 -6.01 -9.11 -15.43
N TYR A 167 -6.95 -9.90 -14.96
CA TYR A 167 -7.09 -10.29 -13.58
C TYR A 167 -6.36 -11.61 -13.38
N CYS A 168 -5.46 -11.69 -12.41
CA CYS A 168 -4.64 -12.86 -12.13
C CYS A 168 -5.11 -13.52 -10.84
N ASP A 169 -4.39 -13.31 -9.73
CA ASP A 169 -4.65 -13.99 -8.48
C ASP A 169 -5.29 -13.08 -7.43
N ILE A 170 -6.00 -13.72 -6.49
CA ILE A 170 -6.57 -13.08 -5.31
C ILE A 170 -5.88 -13.68 -4.10
N ALA A 171 -5.33 -12.82 -3.22
CA ALA A 171 -4.80 -13.21 -1.93
C ALA A 171 -5.75 -12.77 -0.82
N CYS A 172 -5.97 -13.66 0.14
CA CYS A 172 -6.70 -13.37 1.37
C CYS A 172 -5.75 -13.56 2.55
N ILE A 173 -5.32 -12.45 3.16
CA ILE A 173 -4.34 -12.44 4.24
C ILE A 173 -5.10 -12.15 5.53
N GLN A 174 -4.86 -12.95 6.57
CA GLN A 174 -5.51 -12.80 7.85
C GLN A 174 -4.49 -12.54 8.95
N THR A 175 -4.82 -11.63 9.84
CA THR A 175 -4.04 -11.37 11.05
C THR A 175 -4.90 -11.61 12.30
N ASP A 176 -4.26 -11.81 13.43
CA ASP A 176 -4.87 -11.65 14.74
C ASP A 176 -4.85 -10.18 15.19
N ASN A 177 -5.30 -9.92 16.42
CA ASN A 177 -5.30 -8.58 17.02
C ASN A 177 -3.91 -8.06 17.39
N LYS A 178 -2.89 -8.92 17.38
CA LYS A 178 -1.47 -8.59 17.63
C LYS A 178 -0.67 -8.45 16.34
N ILE A 179 -1.36 -8.57 15.21
CA ILE A 179 -0.72 -8.51 13.88
C ILE A 179 0.33 -9.63 13.74
N ASN A 180 -0.09 -10.88 13.97
CA ASN A 180 0.70 -12.07 13.72
C ASN A 180 0.08 -12.89 12.60
#